data_ce8f12768ae166b05a407726bb1de04d
#
_entry.id   ce8f12768ae166b05a407726bb1de04d
#
_cell.length_a   1.000
_cell.length_b   1.000
_cell.length_c   1.000
_cell.angle_alpha   90.00
_cell.angle_beta   90.00
_cell.angle_gamma   90.00
#
_symmetry.space_group_name_H-M   'P 1'
#
loop_
_entity.id
_entity.type
_entity.pdbx_description
1 polymer ?
#
loop_
_entity_poly.entity_id
_entity_poly.type
_entity_poly.pdbx_seq_one_letter_code
_entity_poly.pdbx_strand_id
1 'polypeptide(L)'
;MSDWIDFGGHAPYSWTDEVRGNKYPENSQPRRAGRQRTPLTIGFAALLLALASHLGHARDLDGRYANSPLKQWFDSLRSGKGPCCSDADGSALADIDWESKGGHYRVRLDGEWIDVPDEAVITEPNRIGRTMVWPLRGYLGLTIRCFMPGSMT
;
A
#
# COMPACT_ATOMS: atom_id res chain seq x y z
N MET A 1 -15.17 32.30 45.07
CA MET A 1 -13.73 32.28 45.32
C MET A 1 -13.10 31.71 44.08
N SER A 2 -12.65 32.58 43.21
CA SER A 2 -12.24 32.25 41.81
C SER A 2 -10.76 32.62 41.74
N ASP A 3 -9.90 31.62 41.67
CA ASP A 3 -8.48 31.85 41.47
C ASP A 3 -8.17 31.83 39.97
N TRP A 4 -7.84 33.02 39.44
CA TRP A 4 -7.29 33.23 38.12
C TRP A 4 -5.79 32.97 38.15
N ILE A 5 -5.33 32.00 37.37
CA ILE A 5 -3.90 31.76 37.14
C ILE A 5 -3.46 32.72 36.03
N ASP A 6 -2.64 33.65 36.40
CA ASP A 6 -2.00 34.66 35.56
C ASP A 6 -0.82 34.01 34.81
N PHE A 7 -0.90 33.89 33.50
CA PHE A 7 0.22 33.48 32.66
C PHE A 7 1.01 34.70 32.21
N GLY A 8 2.07 34.95 32.95
CA GLY A 8 3.04 36.03 32.76
C GLY A 8 3.62 36.10 31.33
N GLY A 9 3.84 37.33 30.96
CA GLY A 9 4.24 37.91 29.71
C GLY A 9 5.38 37.26 28.95
N HIS A 10 5.17 37.15 27.65
CA HIS A 10 6.23 36.99 26.70
C HIS A 10 6.83 38.36 26.36
N ALA A 11 8.10 38.50 26.64
CA ALA A 11 8.90 39.62 26.21
C ALA A 11 9.07 39.58 24.67
N PRO A 12 8.97 40.74 23.99
CA PRO A 12 9.20 40.81 22.57
C PRO A 12 10.68 40.65 22.25
N TYR A 13 11.00 39.69 21.41
CA TYR A 13 12.34 39.54 20.84
C TYR A 13 12.61 40.69 19.88
N SER A 14 13.48 41.59 20.30
CA SER A 14 13.98 42.70 19.49
C SER A 14 15.04 42.18 18.53
N TRP A 15 14.72 42.17 17.22
CA TRP A 15 15.69 42.00 16.15
C TRP A 15 16.27 43.38 15.75
N THR A 16 17.23 43.85 16.46
CA THR A 16 18.05 44.94 15.97
C THR A 16 19.53 44.59 16.13
N ASP A 17 20.17 44.65 14.96
CA ASP A 17 21.58 44.95 14.78
C ASP A 17 22.64 43.96 15.27
N GLU A 18 23.21 43.20 14.28
CA GLU A 18 24.62 43.41 14.02
C GLU A 18 25.02 42.80 12.68
N VAL A 19 24.82 43.55 11.60
CA VAL A 19 25.47 43.29 10.34
C VAL A 19 26.92 43.73 10.47
N ARG A 20 27.72 42.88 11.13
CA ARG A 20 29.18 43.08 11.13
C ARG A 20 29.73 42.32 9.91
N GLY A 21 30.13 43.10 8.91
CA GLY A 21 30.70 42.66 7.65
C GLY A 21 31.81 41.60 7.80
N ASN A 22 31.48 40.39 7.48
CA ASN A 22 32.44 39.34 7.32
C ASN A 22 32.84 39.31 5.83
N LYS A 23 33.95 40.00 5.53
CA LYS A 23 34.65 39.85 4.22
C LYS A 23 35.15 38.44 4.13
N TYR A 24 34.42 37.59 3.41
CA TYR A 24 34.96 36.31 3.00
C TYR A 24 36.10 36.57 1.98
N PRO A 25 37.28 36.00 2.16
CA PRO A 25 38.30 36.05 1.14
C PRO A 25 37.82 35.26 -0.08
N GLU A 26 37.80 35.95 -1.20
CA GLU A 26 37.55 35.38 -2.53
C GLU A 26 38.59 34.31 -2.81
N ASN A 27 38.27 33.07 -2.45
CA ASN A 27 39.12 31.93 -2.76
C ASN A 27 38.88 31.54 -4.22
N SER A 28 39.67 32.12 -5.10
CA SER A 28 39.79 31.75 -6.50
C SER A 28 40.35 30.33 -6.62
N GLN A 29 39.50 29.33 -6.41
CA GLN A 29 39.88 27.95 -6.71
C GLN A 29 39.97 27.79 -8.24
N PRO A 30 41.07 27.23 -8.77
CA PRO A 30 41.21 26.93 -10.19
C PRO A 30 40.12 25.92 -10.54
N ARG A 31 39.31 26.25 -11.55
CA ARG A 31 38.32 25.34 -12.17
C ARG A 31 39.07 24.08 -12.63
N ARG A 32 39.07 23.06 -11.81
CA ARG A 32 39.45 21.72 -12.24
C ARG A 32 38.47 21.32 -13.32
N ALA A 33 38.99 21.22 -14.55
CA ALA A 33 38.26 20.64 -15.67
C ALA A 33 37.72 19.29 -15.22
N GLY A 34 36.41 19.26 -14.98
CA GLY A 34 35.67 18.04 -14.60
C GLY A 34 35.82 17.07 -15.75
N ARG A 35 36.68 16.07 -15.56
CA ARG A 35 36.80 14.91 -16.43
C ARG A 35 35.37 14.30 -16.49
N GLN A 36 34.69 14.55 -17.60
CA GLN A 36 33.38 13.95 -17.90
C GLN A 36 33.54 12.44 -17.84
N ARG A 37 33.19 11.88 -16.70
CA ARG A 37 33.06 10.42 -16.53
C ARG A 37 31.74 10.02 -17.18
N THR A 38 31.90 9.62 -18.42
CA THR A 38 31.14 8.69 -19.24
C THR A 38 29.65 8.46 -18.91
N PRO A 39 28.76 8.63 -19.91
CA PRO A 39 27.33 8.32 -19.85
C PRO A 39 27.03 6.83 -19.61
N LEU A 40 28.05 5.98 -19.49
CA LEU A 40 27.92 4.54 -19.30
C LEU A 40 27.30 4.17 -17.94
N THR A 41 27.58 4.95 -16.88
CA THR A 41 27.04 4.69 -15.54
C THR A 41 25.56 5.05 -15.41
N ILE A 42 25.10 6.07 -16.15
CA ILE A 42 23.68 6.46 -16.16
C ILE A 42 22.85 5.42 -16.91
N GLY A 43 23.37 4.87 -17.99
CA GLY A 43 22.70 3.82 -18.76
C GLY A 43 22.53 2.53 -17.95
N PHE A 44 23.50 2.16 -17.12
CA PHE A 44 23.43 0.96 -16.30
C PHE A 44 22.41 1.10 -15.16
N ALA A 45 22.34 2.27 -14.54
CA ALA A 45 21.34 2.56 -13.50
C ALA A 45 19.91 2.56 -14.05
N ALA A 46 19.68 3.15 -15.23
CA ALA A 46 18.38 3.14 -15.89
C ALA A 46 17.93 1.72 -16.30
N LEU A 47 18.87 0.89 -16.76
CA LEU A 47 18.59 -0.51 -17.10
C LEU A 47 18.22 -1.33 -15.86
N LEU A 48 18.89 -1.13 -14.73
CA LEU A 48 18.57 -1.81 -13.47
C LEU A 48 17.20 -1.38 -12.91
N LEU A 49 16.85 -0.08 -13.03
CA LEU A 49 15.52 0.37 -12.64
C LEU A 49 14.41 -0.21 -13.54
N ALA A 50 14.65 -0.31 -14.84
CA ALA A 50 13.70 -0.91 -15.77
C ALA A 50 13.49 -2.41 -15.51
N LEU A 51 14.53 -3.14 -15.13
CA LEU A 51 14.44 -4.55 -14.74
C LEU A 51 13.73 -4.75 -13.40
N ALA A 52 13.84 -3.80 -12.46
CA ALA A 52 13.17 -3.87 -11.15
C ALA A 52 11.65 -3.66 -11.25
N SER A 53 11.17 -2.93 -12.26
CA SER A 53 9.74 -2.68 -12.45
C SER A 53 8.92 -3.90 -12.90
N HIS A 54 9.56 -4.98 -13.33
CA HIS A 54 8.87 -6.22 -13.73
C HIS A 54 8.63 -7.21 -12.59
N LEU A 55 9.08 -6.91 -11.35
CA LEU A 55 8.98 -7.83 -10.22
C LEU A 55 7.68 -7.70 -9.41
N GLY A 56 6.75 -6.86 -9.83
CA GLY A 56 5.51 -6.56 -9.11
C GLY A 56 4.28 -7.37 -9.54
N HIS A 57 4.40 -8.51 -10.21
CA HIS A 57 3.26 -9.36 -10.49
C HIS A 57 3.01 -10.28 -9.30
N ALA A 58 1.78 -10.24 -8.77
CA ALA A 58 1.26 -11.27 -7.87
C ALA A 58 1.51 -12.63 -8.54
N ARG A 59 2.34 -13.46 -7.92
CA ARG A 59 2.89 -14.65 -8.59
C ARG A 59 2.11 -15.88 -8.16
N ASP A 60 1.44 -16.48 -9.13
CA ASP A 60 1.18 -17.92 -9.14
C ASP A 60 2.54 -18.64 -9.31
N LEU A 61 3.28 -18.76 -8.19
CA LEU A 61 4.66 -19.26 -8.17
C LEU A 61 4.80 -20.70 -8.64
N ASP A 62 3.74 -21.48 -8.51
CA ASP A 62 3.68 -22.90 -8.90
C ASP A 62 2.90 -23.14 -10.20
N GLY A 63 2.38 -22.10 -10.83
CA GLY A 63 1.65 -22.17 -12.09
C GLY A 63 0.32 -22.92 -12.00
N ARG A 64 -0.15 -23.21 -10.80
CA ARG A 64 -1.33 -24.03 -10.50
C ARG A 64 -2.60 -23.51 -11.18
N TYR A 65 -2.71 -22.21 -11.28
CA TYR A 65 -3.86 -21.51 -11.84
C TYR A 65 -3.62 -20.97 -13.26
N ALA A 66 -2.41 -21.12 -13.81
CA ALA A 66 -2.05 -20.59 -15.13
C ALA A 66 -2.97 -21.06 -16.26
N ASN A 67 -3.49 -22.29 -16.16
CA ASN A 67 -4.39 -22.90 -17.13
C ASN A 67 -5.83 -23.01 -16.61
N SER A 68 -6.19 -22.30 -15.56
CA SER A 68 -7.58 -22.28 -15.04
C SER A 68 -8.52 -21.70 -16.09
N PRO A 69 -9.65 -22.34 -16.41
CA PRO A 69 -10.67 -21.78 -17.30
C PRO A 69 -11.31 -20.50 -16.73
N LEU A 70 -11.15 -20.25 -15.43
CA LEU A 70 -11.65 -19.07 -14.73
C LEU A 70 -10.58 -17.99 -14.56
N LYS A 71 -9.33 -18.22 -14.99
CA LYS A 71 -8.23 -17.29 -14.79
C LYS A 71 -8.58 -15.85 -15.22
N GLN A 72 -9.08 -15.68 -16.43
CA GLN A 72 -9.45 -14.37 -16.96
C GLN A 72 -10.53 -13.69 -16.12
N TRP A 73 -11.48 -14.45 -15.58
CA TRP A 73 -12.51 -13.92 -14.70
C TRP A 73 -11.92 -13.49 -13.34
N PHE A 74 -11.07 -14.31 -12.74
CA PHE A 74 -10.37 -13.94 -11.50
C PHE A 74 -9.53 -12.66 -11.68
N ASP A 75 -8.80 -12.57 -12.78
CA ASP A 75 -7.96 -11.39 -13.09
C ASP A 75 -8.81 -10.11 -13.31
N SER A 76 -10.09 -10.26 -13.65
CA SER A 76 -11.03 -9.13 -13.83
C SER A 76 -11.69 -8.66 -12.55
N LEU A 77 -11.65 -9.48 -11.47
CA LEU A 77 -12.36 -9.17 -10.23
C LEU A 77 -11.90 -7.87 -9.58
N ARG A 78 -12.87 -7.09 -9.16
CA ARG A 78 -12.65 -5.81 -8.48
C ARG A 78 -13.60 -5.63 -7.31
N SER A 79 -13.11 -4.95 -6.30
CA SER A 79 -13.90 -4.36 -5.23
C SER A 79 -13.85 -2.83 -5.31
N GLY A 80 -14.55 -2.14 -4.44
CA GLY A 80 -14.39 -0.68 -4.28
C GLY A 80 -12.97 -0.26 -3.90
N LYS A 81 -12.17 -1.17 -3.34
CA LYS A 81 -10.74 -0.97 -3.05
C LYS A 81 -9.83 -1.15 -4.28
N GLY A 82 -10.36 -1.56 -5.42
CA GLY A 82 -9.64 -1.79 -6.67
C GLY A 82 -9.48 -3.27 -7.04
N PRO A 83 -8.50 -3.64 -7.90
CA PRO A 83 -8.30 -5.02 -8.35
C PRO A 83 -8.04 -5.97 -7.19
N CYS A 84 -8.58 -7.19 -7.28
CA CYS A 84 -8.51 -8.20 -6.22
C CYS A 84 -7.26 -9.07 -6.24
N CYS A 85 -6.28 -8.77 -7.07
CA CYS A 85 -5.17 -9.66 -7.35
C CYS A 85 -5.60 -10.93 -8.13
N SER A 86 -4.70 -11.92 -8.26
CA SER A 86 -5.02 -13.15 -8.97
C SER A 86 -5.79 -14.15 -8.11
N ASP A 87 -6.30 -15.21 -8.72
CA ASP A 87 -6.86 -16.37 -8.03
C ASP A 87 -5.88 -17.03 -7.06
N ALA A 88 -4.57 -16.99 -7.37
CA ALA A 88 -3.51 -17.53 -6.53
C ALA A 88 -3.40 -16.84 -5.16
N ASP A 89 -3.81 -15.58 -5.06
CA ASP A 89 -3.76 -14.79 -3.83
C ASP A 89 -5.06 -14.86 -3.03
N GLY A 90 -6.11 -15.43 -3.60
CA GLY A 90 -7.39 -15.64 -2.95
C GLY A 90 -7.43 -16.94 -2.15
N SER A 91 -8.07 -16.90 -0.99
CA SER A 91 -8.30 -18.06 -0.13
C SER A 91 -9.79 -18.39 -0.08
N ALA A 92 -10.12 -19.66 -0.27
CA ALA A 92 -11.48 -20.14 -0.04
C ALA A 92 -11.73 -20.26 1.47
N LEU A 93 -12.88 -19.80 1.91
CA LEU A 93 -13.32 -19.93 3.30
C LEU A 93 -14.33 -21.08 3.44
N ALA A 94 -14.27 -21.77 4.58
CA ALA A 94 -15.33 -22.66 4.99
C ALA A 94 -16.55 -21.86 5.50
N ASP A 95 -17.74 -22.44 5.47
CA ASP A 95 -18.95 -21.74 5.86
C ASP A 95 -18.94 -21.29 7.33
N ILE A 96 -18.20 -21.97 8.19
CA ILE A 96 -18.01 -21.61 9.60
C ILE A 96 -17.02 -20.47 9.83
N ASP A 97 -16.29 -20.08 8.79
CA ASP A 97 -15.23 -19.04 8.85
C ASP A 97 -15.67 -17.70 8.28
N TRP A 98 -16.95 -17.55 8.01
CA TRP A 98 -17.53 -16.29 7.64
C TRP A 98 -18.98 -16.18 8.09
N GLU A 99 -19.45 -14.97 8.31
CA GLU A 99 -20.84 -14.69 8.67
C GLU A 99 -21.33 -13.39 8.04
N SER A 100 -22.64 -13.29 7.87
CA SER A 100 -23.31 -12.05 7.43
C SER A 100 -24.31 -11.63 8.49
N LYS A 101 -24.24 -10.36 8.90
CA LYS A 101 -25.17 -9.77 9.86
C LYS A 101 -25.51 -8.34 9.46
N GLY A 102 -26.79 -8.08 9.20
CA GLY A 102 -27.27 -6.74 8.87
C GLY A 102 -26.69 -6.16 7.57
N GLY A 103 -26.28 -7.00 6.62
CA GLY A 103 -25.67 -6.58 5.36
C GLY A 103 -24.13 -6.40 5.42
N HIS A 104 -23.53 -6.58 6.60
CA HIS A 104 -22.09 -6.57 6.79
C HIS A 104 -21.54 -7.99 6.90
N TYR A 105 -20.30 -8.18 6.55
CA TYR A 105 -19.63 -9.47 6.57
C TYR A 105 -18.46 -9.47 7.56
N ARG A 106 -18.22 -10.65 8.15
CA ARG A 106 -17.04 -10.93 8.95
C ARG A 106 -16.42 -12.23 8.48
N VAL A 107 -15.11 -12.32 8.54
CA VAL A 107 -14.35 -13.52 8.18
C VAL A 107 -13.42 -13.91 9.31
N ARG A 108 -13.21 -15.20 9.49
CA ARG A 108 -12.24 -15.71 10.45
C ARG A 108 -10.94 -16.10 9.71
N LEU A 109 -9.87 -15.38 9.99
CA LEU A 109 -8.54 -15.63 9.45
C LEU A 109 -7.56 -15.77 10.60
N ASP A 110 -6.72 -16.80 10.55
CA ASP A 110 -5.72 -17.09 11.61
C ASP A 110 -6.33 -17.21 13.01
N GLY A 111 -7.61 -17.61 13.09
CA GLY A 111 -8.34 -17.75 14.36
C GLY A 111 -9.03 -16.47 14.85
N GLU A 112 -8.83 -15.34 14.21
CA GLU A 112 -9.41 -14.04 14.56
C GLU A 112 -10.56 -13.66 13.63
N TRP A 113 -11.62 -13.07 14.18
CA TRP A 113 -12.71 -12.51 13.42
C TRP A 113 -12.39 -11.09 12.99
N ILE A 114 -12.47 -10.85 11.69
CA ILE A 114 -12.15 -9.57 11.05
C ILE A 114 -13.37 -9.08 10.30
N ASP A 115 -13.75 -7.83 10.54
CA ASP A 115 -14.82 -7.19 9.81
C ASP A 115 -14.36 -6.90 8.36
N VAL A 116 -15.21 -7.28 7.40
CA VAL A 116 -14.99 -7.00 6.00
C VAL A 116 -15.51 -5.60 5.70
N PRO A 117 -14.64 -4.67 5.27
CA PRO A 117 -15.13 -3.36 4.84
C PRO A 117 -16.11 -3.49 3.67
N ASP A 118 -17.19 -2.72 3.69
CA ASP A 118 -18.23 -2.81 2.65
C ASP A 118 -17.66 -2.59 1.23
N GLU A 119 -16.70 -1.68 1.11
CA GLU A 119 -16.01 -1.44 -0.15
C GLU A 119 -15.10 -2.60 -0.60
N ALA A 120 -14.81 -3.56 0.26
CA ALA A 120 -14.06 -4.76 -0.11
C ALA A 120 -14.96 -5.85 -0.71
N VAL A 121 -16.26 -5.73 -0.59
CA VAL A 121 -17.21 -6.73 -1.09
C VAL A 121 -17.29 -6.65 -2.62
N ILE A 122 -17.12 -7.80 -3.26
CA ILE A 122 -17.29 -7.95 -4.71
C ILE A 122 -18.79 -8.10 -5.00
N THR A 123 -19.29 -7.26 -5.90
CA THR A 123 -20.72 -7.27 -6.31
C THR A 123 -20.97 -8.09 -7.57
N GLU A 124 -19.91 -8.55 -8.25
CA GLU A 124 -20.03 -9.41 -9.42
C GLU A 124 -20.52 -10.81 -9.02
N PRO A 125 -21.24 -11.50 -9.92
CA PRO A 125 -21.72 -12.85 -9.66
C PRO A 125 -20.59 -13.82 -9.33
N ASN A 126 -20.72 -14.54 -8.23
CA ASN A 126 -19.77 -15.56 -7.81
C ASN A 126 -19.89 -16.80 -8.72
N ARG A 127 -18.90 -17.02 -9.60
CA ARG A 127 -18.91 -18.13 -10.56
C ARG A 127 -18.44 -19.47 -9.98
N ILE A 128 -17.81 -19.44 -8.80
CA ILE A 128 -17.28 -20.65 -8.15
C ILE A 128 -18.18 -21.18 -7.03
N GLY A 129 -19.17 -20.38 -6.60
CA GLY A 129 -20.13 -20.75 -5.54
C GLY A 129 -19.55 -20.73 -4.13
N ARG A 130 -18.23 -20.76 -3.96
CA ARG A 130 -17.56 -20.74 -2.66
C ARG A 130 -17.24 -19.30 -2.21
N THR A 131 -17.24 -19.10 -0.88
CA THR A 131 -16.75 -17.85 -0.31
C THR A 131 -15.25 -17.72 -0.53
N MET A 132 -14.82 -16.55 -0.98
CA MET A 132 -13.41 -16.24 -1.22
C MET A 132 -13.03 -14.93 -0.56
N VAL A 133 -11.79 -14.86 -0.06
CA VAL A 133 -11.21 -13.66 0.53
C VAL A 133 -9.80 -13.43 0.00
N TRP A 134 -9.44 -12.17 -0.22
CA TRP A 134 -8.10 -11.73 -0.59
C TRP A 134 -7.55 -10.86 0.54
N PRO A 135 -6.86 -11.48 1.51
CA PRO A 135 -6.25 -10.75 2.61
C PRO A 135 -4.95 -10.10 2.17
N LEU A 136 -4.68 -8.90 2.67
CA LEU A 136 -3.39 -8.23 2.54
C LEU A 136 -2.74 -8.13 3.91
N ARG A 137 -1.51 -8.63 4.01
CA ARG A 137 -0.66 -8.49 5.20
C ARG A 137 0.28 -7.31 4.99
N GLY A 138 0.05 -6.22 5.70
CA GLY A 138 0.86 -5.02 5.64
C GLY A 138 1.46 -4.67 7.00
N TYR A 139 2.20 -3.57 7.04
CA TYR A 139 2.80 -3.05 8.26
C TYR A 139 1.77 -2.74 9.37
N LEU A 140 0.56 -2.36 8.97
CA LEU A 140 -0.56 -2.07 9.89
C LEU A 140 -1.40 -3.29 10.26
N GLY A 141 -0.95 -4.49 9.90
CA GLY A 141 -1.65 -5.74 10.16
C GLY A 141 -2.38 -6.30 8.95
N LEU A 142 -3.34 -7.19 9.24
CA LEU A 142 -4.14 -7.89 8.25
C LEU A 142 -5.35 -7.01 7.84
N THR A 143 -5.52 -6.83 6.53
CA THR A 143 -6.67 -6.12 5.96
C THR A 143 -7.30 -6.95 4.84
N ILE A 144 -8.59 -6.71 4.54
CA ILE A 144 -9.28 -7.38 3.45
C ILE A 144 -9.27 -6.46 2.22
N ARG A 145 -8.66 -6.96 1.14
CA ARG A 145 -8.64 -6.29 -0.17
C ARG A 145 -9.93 -6.52 -0.92
N CYS A 146 -10.34 -7.81 -0.99
CA CYS A 146 -11.56 -8.24 -1.63
C CYS A 146 -12.21 -9.38 -0.84
N PHE A 147 -13.52 -9.43 -0.90
CA PHE A 147 -14.33 -10.50 -0.33
C PHE A 147 -15.46 -10.82 -1.30
N MET A 148 -15.63 -12.10 -1.60
CA MET A 148 -16.72 -12.60 -2.42
C MET A 148 -17.55 -13.59 -1.59
N PRO A 149 -18.78 -13.23 -1.24
CA PRO A 149 -19.65 -14.12 -0.48
C PRO A 149 -20.01 -15.35 -1.31
N GLY A 150 -20.08 -16.49 -0.66
CA GLY A 150 -20.56 -17.74 -1.24
C GLY A 150 -22.08 -17.69 -1.50
N SER A 151 -22.55 -18.63 -2.31
CA SER A 151 -23.98 -18.87 -2.42
C SER A 151 -24.43 -19.59 -1.15
N MET A 152 -25.21 -18.91 -0.31
CA MET A 152 -25.91 -19.60 0.77
C MET A 152 -26.99 -20.49 0.15
N THR A 153 -26.78 -21.79 0.17
CA THR A 153 -27.79 -22.80 -0.22
C THR A 153 -28.52 -23.32 1.01
#